data_af255a43929b47e0c742b92a57f101b5
#
_entry.id   af255a43929b47e0c742b92a57f101b5
#
_cell.length_a   1.000
_cell.length_b   1.000
_cell.length_c   1.000
_cell.angle_alpha   90.00
_cell.angle_beta   90.00
_cell.angle_gamma   90.00
#
_symmetry.space_group_name_H-M   'P 1'
#
loop_
_entity.id
_entity.type
_entity.pdbx_description
1 polymer ?
#
loop_
_entity_poly.entity_id
_entity_poly.type
_entity_poly.pdbx_seq_one_letter_code
_entity_poly.pdbx_strand_id
1 'polypeptide(L)'
;ELGELSTTFNALLNRLEVSFNAQKMFVSNVSHELRTPLAALIAELDIASQKERSCQQYRTTILNALNDARRMTKLIDGLLNLAKADYQQEQIKMEHIRLDELLLDVREFILRAHPDYHVEIIFEQEEAEDDSLITVNGNHYLLSIAFSNLIENNCKYSADHSSFIQISYWDKCAVVRCSDDGMGMSDTDKQHLFKLFYRGEQEKVAEGHGIGMALSQKIIRLHRGDIAVHSEKEKGTTFIVELPHI
;
A
#
# COMPACT_ATOMS: atom_id res chain seq x y z
N GLU A 1 -34.69 -29.60 -3.50
CA GLU A 1 -33.89 -29.77 -2.27
C GLU A 1 -32.55 -30.45 -2.54
N LEU A 2 -32.47 -31.68 -3.15
CA LEU A 2 -31.19 -32.37 -3.47
C LEU A 2 -30.35 -31.58 -4.50
N GLY A 3 -31.00 -30.98 -5.49
CA GLY A 3 -30.31 -30.12 -6.49
C GLY A 3 -29.75 -28.82 -5.87
N GLU A 4 -30.47 -28.17 -4.99
CA GLU A 4 -30.03 -26.96 -4.27
C GLU A 4 -28.85 -27.27 -3.32
N LEU A 5 -28.94 -28.43 -2.61
CA LEU A 5 -27.86 -28.90 -1.76
C LEU A 5 -26.58 -29.14 -2.55
N SER A 6 -26.69 -29.80 -3.71
CA SER A 6 -25.56 -30.06 -4.62
C SER A 6 -24.94 -28.77 -5.16
N THR A 7 -25.78 -27.79 -5.54
CA THR A 7 -25.32 -26.48 -6.04
C THR A 7 -24.57 -25.70 -4.95
N THR A 8 -25.11 -25.67 -3.75
CA THR A 8 -24.52 -25.02 -2.59
C THR A 8 -23.18 -25.67 -2.20
N PHE A 9 -23.15 -27.01 -2.19
CA PHE A 9 -21.91 -27.77 -1.91
C PHE A 9 -20.84 -27.51 -2.94
N ASN A 10 -21.18 -27.54 -4.24
CA ASN A 10 -20.23 -27.22 -5.32
C ASN A 10 -19.73 -25.76 -5.23
N ALA A 11 -20.57 -24.81 -4.86
CA ALA A 11 -20.18 -23.43 -4.62
C ALA A 11 -19.19 -23.29 -3.45
N LEU A 12 -19.40 -24.04 -2.36
CA LEU A 12 -18.46 -24.11 -1.24
C LEU A 12 -17.12 -24.71 -1.62
N LEU A 13 -17.12 -25.84 -2.35
CA LEU A 13 -15.88 -26.46 -2.85
C LEU A 13 -15.10 -25.52 -3.76
N ASN A 14 -15.77 -24.86 -4.68
CA ASN A 14 -15.13 -23.90 -5.59
C ASN A 14 -14.52 -22.72 -4.84
N ARG A 15 -15.21 -22.23 -3.82
CA ARG A 15 -14.71 -21.15 -2.93
C ARG A 15 -13.49 -21.60 -2.13
N LEU A 16 -13.48 -22.82 -1.67
CA LEU A 16 -12.36 -23.42 -0.94
C LEU A 16 -11.14 -23.63 -1.87
N GLU A 17 -11.35 -24.11 -3.08
CA GLU A 17 -10.31 -24.27 -4.10
C GLU A 17 -9.68 -22.92 -4.49
N VAL A 18 -10.48 -21.91 -4.74
CA VAL A 18 -10.01 -20.53 -5.03
C VAL A 18 -9.18 -20.00 -3.86
N SER A 19 -9.64 -20.19 -2.62
CA SER A 19 -8.92 -19.75 -1.42
C SER A 19 -7.59 -20.48 -1.26
N PHE A 20 -7.56 -21.79 -1.46
CA PHE A 20 -6.35 -22.61 -1.36
C PHE A 20 -5.32 -22.25 -2.45
N ASN A 21 -5.79 -22.04 -3.68
CA ASN A 21 -4.92 -21.61 -4.78
C ASN A 21 -4.35 -20.20 -4.53
N ALA A 22 -5.14 -19.27 -4.02
CA ALA A 22 -4.69 -17.96 -3.63
C ALA A 22 -3.61 -18.02 -2.53
N GLN A 23 -3.80 -18.87 -1.51
CA GLN A 23 -2.82 -19.10 -0.44
C GLN A 23 -1.53 -19.72 -0.97
N LYS A 24 -1.62 -20.70 -1.86
CA LYS A 24 -0.44 -21.33 -2.48
C LYS A 24 0.36 -20.33 -3.32
N MET A 25 -0.32 -19.51 -4.13
CA MET A 25 0.31 -18.43 -4.89
C MET A 25 0.96 -17.40 -3.99
N PHE A 26 0.29 -17.00 -2.90
CA PHE A 26 0.84 -16.10 -1.90
C PHE A 26 2.18 -16.59 -1.35
N VAL A 27 2.23 -17.84 -0.82
CA VAL A 27 3.46 -18.43 -0.28
C VAL A 27 4.57 -18.52 -1.33
N SER A 28 4.22 -18.90 -2.56
CA SER A 28 5.19 -18.95 -3.67
C SER A 28 5.77 -17.58 -3.99
N ASN A 29 4.94 -16.57 -4.11
CA ASN A 29 5.36 -15.21 -4.44
C ASN A 29 6.21 -14.59 -3.32
N VAL A 30 5.80 -14.75 -2.05
CA VAL A 30 6.60 -14.32 -0.89
C VAL A 30 7.99 -14.95 -0.92
N SER A 31 8.06 -16.27 -1.20
CA SER A 31 9.33 -16.98 -1.26
C SER A 31 10.25 -16.46 -2.38
N HIS A 32 9.67 -16.11 -3.52
CA HIS A 32 10.40 -15.51 -4.64
C HIS A 32 10.88 -14.10 -4.32
N GLU A 33 10.01 -13.25 -3.80
CA GLU A 33 10.32 -11.85 -3.46
C GLU A 33 11.36 -11.72 -2.34
N LEU A 34 11.44 -12.68 -1.43
CA LEU A 34 12.48 -12.73 -0.39
C LEU A 34 13.79 -13.34 -0.90
N ARG A 35 13.73 -14.35 -1.78
CA ARG A 35 14.92 -15.06 -2.27
C ARG A 35 15.82 -14.16 -3.12
N THR A 36 15.23 -13.32 -3.96
CA THR A 36 15.97 -12.47 -4.91
C THR A 36 16.91 -11.49 -4.20
N PRO A 37 16.45 -10.60 -3.29
CA PRO A 37 17.33 -9.68 -2.56
C PRO A 37 18.30 -10.42 -1.63
N LEU A 38 17.88 -11.53 -1.02
CA LEU A 38 18.75 -12.33 -0.17
C LEU A 38 19.92 -12.94 -0.96
N ALA A 39 19.65 -13.46 -2.17
CA ALA A 39 20.70 -14.00 -3.03
C ALA A 39 21.67 -12.91 -3.52
N ALA A 40 21.15 -11.72 -3.84
CA ALA A 40 21.98 -10.57 -4.22
C ALA A 40 22.89 -10.14 -3.06
N LEU A 41 22.33 -9.98 -1.86
CA LEU A 41 23.04 -9.63 -0.63
C LEU A 41 24.17 -10.65 -0.33
N ILE A 42 23.87 -11.94 -0.38
CA ILE A 42 24.87 -13.00 -0.15
C ILE A 42 25.97 -12.92 -1.21
N ALA A 43 25.63 -12.80 -2.49
CA ALA A 43 26.60 -12.72 -3.58
C ALA A 43 27.51 -11.50 -3.44
N GLU A 44 26.99 -10.32 -3.10
CA GLU A 44 27.80 -9.10 -2.88
C GLU A 44 28.77 -9.26 -1.71
N LEU A 45 28.31 -9.84 -0.59
CA LEU A 45 29.15 -10.09 0.58
C LEU A 45 30.22 -11.16 0.30
N ASP A 46 29.86 -12.24 -0.40
CA ASP A 46 30.82 -13.29 -0.81
C ASP A 46 31.91 -12.71 -1.70
N ILE A 47 31.56 -11.94 -2.72
CA ILE A 47 32.54 -11.29 -3.61
C ILE A 47 33.40 -10.31 -2.81
N ALA A 48 32.88 -9.60 -1.83
CA ALA A 48 33.63 -8.67 -0.98
C ALA A 48 34.61 -9.40 -0.05
N SER A 49 34.30 -10.64 0.35
CA SER A 49 35.14 -11.45 1.25
C SER A 49 36.32 -12.14 0.56
N GLN A 50 36.25 -12.37 -0.77
CA GLN A 50 37.21 -13.17 -1.50
C GLN A 50 38.48 -12.42 -1.88
N LYS A 51 38.49 -11.09 -1.91
CA LYS A 51 39.62 -10.27 -2.29
C LYS A 51 39.72 -9.00 -1.47
N GLU A 52 40.93 -8.56 -1.16
CA GLU A 52 41.15 -7.24 -0.57
C GLU A 52 40.65 -6.15 -1.52
N ARG A 53 39.97 -5.18 -0.93
CA ARG A 53 39.30 -4.07 -1.61
C ARG A 53 39.66 -2.75 -0.94
N SER A 54 39.51 -1.65 -1.68
CA SER A 54 39.65 -0.33 -1.09
C SER A 54 38.54 -0.06 -0.05
N CYS A 55 38.81 0.80 0.92
CA CYS A 55 37.82 1.23 1.90
C CYS A 55 36.52 1.75 1.23
N GLN A 56 36.66 2.45 0.11
CA GLN A 56 35.53 2.97 -0.65
C GLN A 56 34.64 1.84 -1.24
N GLN A 57 35.27 0.79 -1.78
CA GLN A 57 34.55 -0.38 -2.31
C GLN A 57 33.81 -1.15 -1.21
N TYR A 58 34.46 -1.35 -0.05
CA TYR A 58 33.79 -1.96 1.11
C TYR A 58 32.60 -1.13 1.56
N ARG A 59 32.75 0.19 1.63
CA ARG A 59 31.65 1.10 2.00
C ARG A 59 30.45 0.98 1.05
N THR A 60 30.69 0.93 -0.26
CA THR A 60 29.63 0.75 -1.26
C THR A 60 28.92 -0.60 -1.07
N THR A 61 29.66 -1.70 -0.92
CA THR A 61 29.09 -3.03 -0.65
C THR A 61 28.23 -3.04 0.62
N ILE A 62 28.72 -2.42 1.71
CA ILE A 62 27.95 -2.35 2.96
C ILE A 62 26.66 -1.54 2.78
N LEU A 63 26.70 -0.43 2.05
CA LEU A 63 25.50 0.38 1.77
C LEU A 63 24.48 -0.38 0.91
N ASN A 64 24.90 -1.09 -0.10
CA ASN A 64 24.03 -1.93 -0.94
C ASN A 64 23.39 -3.05 -0.10
N ALA A 65 24.20 -3.79 0.66
CA ALA A 65 23.73 -4.84 1.56
C ALA A 65 22.70 -4.32 2.59
N LEU A 66 22.95 -3.12 3.14
CA LEU A 66 22.00 -2.46 4.05
C LEU A 66 20.68 -2.09 3.37
N ASN A 67 20.74 -1.61 2.13
CA ASN A 67 19.56 -1.30 1.34
C ASN A 67 18.72 -2.57 1.05
N ASP A 68 19.36 -3.66 0.64
CA ASP A 68 18.68 -4.92 0.41
C ASP A 68 18.03 -5.48 1.68
N ALA A 69 18.75 -5.41 2.82
CA ALA A 69 18.20 -5.80 4.11
C ALA A 69 16.96 -4.95 4.50
N ARG A 70 17.01 -3.64 4.28
CA ARG A 70 15.87 -2.73 4.54
C ARG A 70 14.67 -3.04 3.63
N ARG A 71 14.93 -3.36 2.36
CA ARG A 71 13.87 -3.79 1.43
C ARG A 71 13.18 -5.07 1.91
N MET A 72 13.95 -6.06 2.39
CA MET A 72 13.39 -7.30 2.97
C MET A 72 12.55 -7.00 4.21
N THR A 73 13.01 -6.12 5.09
CA THR A 73 12.25 -5.71 6.27
C THR A 73 10.91 -5.08 5.89
N LYS A 74 10.89 -4.13 4.95
CA LYS A 74 9.65 -3.51 4.45
C LYS A 74 8.69 -4.57 3.86
N LEU A 75 9.20 -5.55 3.12
CA LEU A 75 8.40 -6.66 2.60
C LEU A 75 7.77 -7.48 3.72
N ILE A 76 8.55 -7.87 4.72
CA ILE A 76 8.08 -8.66 5.87
C ILE A 76 7.01 -7.88 6.66
N ASP A 77 7.23 -6.59 6.92
CA ASP A 77 6.28 -5.74 7.64
C ASP A 77 4.96 -5.62 6.86
N GLY A 78 5.03 -5.44 5.54
CA GLY A 78 3.85 -5.44 4.66
C GLY A 78 3.04 -6.75 4.76
N LEU A 79 3.73 -7.89 4.75
CA LEU A 79 3.10 -9.21 4.88
C LEU A 79 2.49 -9.44 6.26
N LEU A 80 3.17 -9.02 7.34
CA LEU A 80 2.66 -9.11 8.70
C LEU A 80 1.41 -8.24 8.89
N ASN A 81 1.42 -7.01 8.34
CA ASN A 81 0.27 -6.13 8.39
C ASN A 81 -0.92 -6.69 7.59
N LEU A 82 -0.65 -7.31 6.43
CA LEU A 82 -1.67 -8.00 5.65
C LEU A 82 -2.28 -9.16 6.46
N ALA A 83 -1.45 -9.98 7.12
CA ALA A 83 -1.91 -11.09 7.95
C ALA A 83 -2.72 -10.60 9.16
N LYS A 84 -2.29 -9.53 9.83
CA LYS A 84 -3.06 -8.93 10.94
C LYS A 84 -4.43 -8.45 10.48
N ALA A 85 -4.52 -7.80 9.32
CA ALA A 85 -5.78 -7.36 8.75
C ALA A 85 -6.72 -8.52 8.38
N ASP A 86 -6.18 -9.74 8.11
CA ASP A 86 -6.95 -10.95 7.79
C ASP A 86 -7.48 -11.68 9.02
N TYR A 87 -6.60 -11.96 10.00
CA TYR A 87 -6.86 -12.94 11.04
C TYR A 87 -7.23 -12.34 12.40
N GLN A 88 -7.07 -11.04 12.59
CA GLN A 88 -7.24 -10.40 13.90
C GLN A 88 -8.30 -9.29 13.89
N GLN A 89 -9.28 -9.33 12.98
CA GLN A 89 -10.32 -8.29 12.90
C GLN A 89 -11.02 -8.03 14.23
N GLU A 90 -11.29 -9.08 15.03
CA GLU A 90 -11.94 -8.96 16.35
C GLU A 90 -11.01 -8.38 17.44
N GLN A 91 -9.69 -8.40 17.24
CA GLN A 91 -8.70 -7.91 18.21
C GLN A 91 -8.18 -6.51 17.89
N ILE A 92 -8.51 -5.98 16.71
CA ILE A 92 -8.09 -4.63 16.30
C ILE A 92 -8.91 -3.62 17.08
N LYS A 93 -8.22 -2.87 17.94
CA LYS A 93 -8.85 -1.77 18.68
C LYS A 93 -9.23 -0.67 17.68
N MET A 94 -10.53 -0.42 17.56
CA MET A 94 -11.09 0.69 16.82
C MET A 94 -11.31 1.87 17.76
N GLU A 95 -11.01 3.08 17.30
CA GLU A 95 -11.17 4.32 18.04
C GLU A 95 -11.63 5.45 17.10
N HIS A 96 -12.07 6.55 17.67
CA HIS A 96 -12.46 7.72 16.90
C HIS A 96 -11.21 8.46 16.43
N ILE A 97 -11.05 8.61 15.11
CA ILE A 97 -9.87 9.16 14.46
C ILE A 97 -10.30 10.34 13.59
N ARG A 98 -9.72 11.49 13.83
CA ARG A 98 -9.82 12.64 12.94
C ARG A 98 -8.91 12.42 11.73
N LEU A 99 -9.50 12.40 10.53
CA LEU A 99 -8.76 12.13 9.30
C LEU A 99 -7.78 13.24 8.93
N ASP A 100 -8.11 14.48 9.24
CA ASP A 100 -7.23 15.63 9.03
C ASP A 100 -5.93 15.49 9.84
N GLU A 101 -6.05 15.21 11.15
CA GLU A 101 -4.90 14.99 12.03
C GLU A 101 -4.06 13.79 11.56
N LEU A 102 -4.70 12.67 11.24
CA LEU A 102 -4.03 11.47 10.73
C LEU A 102 -3.25 11.76 9.44
N LEU A 103 -3.84 12.49 8.50
CA LEU A 103 -3.18 12.82 7.23
C LEU A 103 -2.03 13.81 7.40
N LEU A 104 -2.12 14.74 8.35
CA LEU A 104 -1.01 15.62 8.73
C LEU A 104 0.15 14.82 9.31
N ASP A 105 -0.11 13.86 10.22
CA ASP A 105 0.90 12.97 10.78
C ASP A 105 1.58 12.11 9.69
N VAL A 106 0.78 11.54 8.78
CA VAL A 106 1.29 10.75 7.65
C VAL A 106 2.17 11.60 6.74
N ARG A 107 1.74 12.83 6.42
CA ARG A 107 2.54 13.78 5.64
C ARG A 107 3.88 14.05 6.30
N GLU A 108 3.88 14.37 7.59
CA GLU A 108 5.12 14.65 8.33
C GLU A 108 6.06 13.44 8.33
N PHE A 109 5.53 12.25 8.53
CA PHE A 109 6.30 11.01 8.49
C PHE A 109 6.96 10.80 7.12
N ILE A 110 6.22 10.98 6.02
CA ILE A 110 6.71 10.82 4.65
C ILE A 110 7.80 11.84 4.33
N LEU A 111 7.59 13.12 4.66
CA LEU A 111 8.56 14.19 4.37
C LEU A 111 9.85 14.05 5.18
N ARG A 112 9.79 13.46 6.38
CA ARG A 112 11.01 13.11 7.15
C ARG A 112 11.81 11.98 6.49
N ALA A 113 11.11 10.98 5.91
CA ALA A 113 11.75 9.84 5.24
C ALA A 113 12.28 10.20 3.85
N HIS A 114 11.58 11.10 3.14
CA HIS A 114 11.83 11.52 1.77
C HIS A 114 11.77 13.05 1.67
N PRO A 115 12.88 13.76 1.98
CA PRO A 115 12.91 15.23 1.97
C PRO A 115 12.71 15.87 0.58
N ASP A 116 12.83 15.09 -0.47
CA ASP A 116 12.62 15.47 -1.88
C ASP A 116 11.16 15.34 -2.32
N TYR A 117 10.26 14.78 -1.47
CA TYR A 117 8.85 14.66 -1.78
C TYR A 117 8.09 15.94 -1.45
N HIS A 118 7.03 16.21 -2.23
CA HIS A 118 6.13 17.35 -2.04
C HIS A 118 4.72 16.81 -1.80
N VAL A 119 4.20 17.04 -0.59
CA VAL A 119 2.86 16.58 -0.20
C VAL A 119 2.04 17.78 0.25
N GLU A 120 0.99 18.10 -0.50
CA GLU A 120 0.06 19.18 -0.20
C GLU A 120 -1.28 18.61 0.26
N ILE A 121 -1.86 19.20 1.32
CA ILE A 121 -3.18 18.84 1.84
C ILE A 121 -4.11 20.03 1.69
N ILE A 122 -5.24 19.82 1.03
CA ILE A 122 -6.25 20.82 0.75
C ILE A 122 -7.58 20.37 1.38
N PHE A 123 -8.20 21.25 2.12
CA PHE A 123 -9.54 21.06 2.67
C PHE A 123 -10.55 21.73 1.74
N GLU A 124 -11.47 20.96 1.14
CA GLU A 124 -12.47 21.53 0.21
C GLU A 124 -13.53 22.40 0.90
N GLN A 125 -13.73 22.22 2.19
CA GLN A 125 -14.71 22.97 2.96
C GLN A 125 -13.98 23.72 4.08
N GLU A 126 -14.17 25.02 4.11
CA GLU A 126 -13.71 25.88 5.20
C GLU A 126 -14.52 25.49 6.45
N GLU A 127 -13.87 24.82 7.41
CA GLU A 127 -14.35 24.38 8.72
C GLU A 127 -15.61 23.49 8.65
N ALA A 128 -15.47 22.22 8.96
CA ALA A 128 -16.60 21.40 9.32
C ALA A 128 -17.24 22.02 10.56
N GLU A 129 -18.47 22.51 10.46
CA GLU A 129 -19.23 22.94 11.63
C GLU A 129 -19.41 21.81 12.66
N ASP A 130 -19.16 20.57 12.24
CA ASP A 130 -19.26 19.34 13.04
C ASP A 130 -18.06 18.43 12.81
N ASP A 131 -17.21 18.28 13.82
CA ASP A 131 -16.04 17.39 13.84
C ASP A 131 -16.39 15.93 13.53
N SER A 132 -17.64 15.52 13.72
CA SER A 132 -18.09 14.15 13.43
C SER A 132 -17.97 13.79 11.94
N LEU A 133 -18.08 14.78 11.03
CA LEU A 133 -18.03 14.56 9.58
C LEU A 133 -16.65 14.14 9.07
N ILE A 134 -15.57 14.50 9.78
CA ILE A 134 -14.20 14.12 9.47
C ILE A 134 -13.65 13.05 10.40
N THR A 135 -14.46 12.60 11.36
CA THR A 135 -14.07 11.58 12.34
C THR A 135 -14.61 10.22 11.90
N VAL A 136 -13.72 9.24 11.81
CA VAL A 136 -14.03 7.87 11.44
C VAL A 136 -13.76 6.90 12.59
N ASN A 137 -14.48 5.77 12.62
CA ASN A 137 -14.18 4.70 13.54
C ASN A 137 -13.12 3.76 12.93
N GLY A 138 -11.91 3.78 13.46
CA GLY A 138 -10.80 3.08 12.85
C GLY A 138 -9.63 2.77 13.78
N ASN A 139 -8.60 2.18 13.19
CA ASN A 139 -7.30 1.96 13.82
C ASN A 139 -6.28 2.93 13.20
N HIS A 140 -5.75 3.84 14.02
CA HIS A 140 -4.83 4.90 13.58
C HIS A 140 -3.62 4.34 12.83
N TYR A 141 -2.98 3.31 13.37
CA TYR A 141 -1.78 2.70 12.78
C TYR A 141 -2.06 2.09 11.40
N LEU A 142 -3.17 1.36 11.25
CA LEU A 142 -3.53 0.75 9.97
C LEU A 142 -3.91 1.80 8.92
N LEU A 143 -4.71 2.79 9.28
CA LEU A 143 -5.06 3.88 8.37
C LEU A 143 -3.83 4.69 7.95
N SER A 144 -2.89 4.96 8.87
CA SER A 144 -1.62 5.60 8.53
C SER A 144 -0.83 4.79 7.50
N ILE A 145 -0.78 3.46 7.62
CA ILE A 145 -0.14 2.59 6.61
C ILE A 145 -0.85 2.71 5.26
N ALA A 146 -2.18 2.65 5.24
CA ALA A 146 -2.94 2.73 4.00
C ALA A 146 -2.69 4.05 3.26
N PHE A 147 -2.80 5.18 3.96
CA PHE A 147 -2.57 6.50 3.36
C PHE A 147 -1.09 6.73 3.01
N SER A 148 -0.13 6.27 3.83
CA SER A 148 1.29 6.34 3.46
C SER A 148 1.56 5.61 2.14
N ASN A 149 1.03 4.41 1.95
CA ASN A 149 1.19 3.68 0.70
C ASN A 149 0.61 4.42 -0.52
N LEU A 150 -0.55 5.08 -0.38
CA LEU A 150 -1.18 5.84 -1.46
C LEU A 150 -0.35 7.08 -1.82
N ILE A 151 0.06 7.84 -0.81
CA ILE A 151 0.81 9.08 -0.97
C ILE A 151 2.22 8.81 -1.51
N GLU A 152 2.93 7.82 -0.93
CA GLU A 152 4.24 7.40 -1.45
C GLU A 152 4.14 6.91 -2.89
N ASN A 153 3.06 6.20 -3.25
CA ASN A 153 2.83 5.76 -4.63
C ASN A 153 2.70 6.95 -5.57
N ASN A 154 1.90 7.96 -5.23
CA ASN A 154 1.75 9.17 -6.02
C ASN A 154 3.10 9.89 -6.20
N CYS A 155 3.81 10.20 -5.11
CA CYS A 155 5.12 10.85 -5.18
C CYS A 155 6.13 10.06 -6.01
N LYS A 156 6.08 8.73 -5.96
CA LYS A 156 6.99 7.84 -6.64
C LYS A 156 6.79 7.80 -8.15
N TYR A 157 5.56 7.96 -8.64
CA TYR A 157 5.22 7.90 -10.05
C TYR A 157 4.97 9.28 -10.68
N SER A 158 4.94 10.34 -9.88
CA SER A 158 4.96 11.73 -10.31
C SER A 158 6.37 12.16 -10.73
N ALA A 159 6.48 13.01 -11.74
CA ALA A 159 7.75 13.48 -12.26
C ALA A 159 8.48 14.41 -11.29
N ASP A 160 7.75 15.16 -10.49
CA ASP A 160 8.23 16.13 -9.50
C ASP A 160 8.12 15.65 -8.05
N HIS A 161 7.83 14.34 -7.87
CA HIS A 161 7.65 13.71 -6.57
C HIS A 161 6.53 14.34 -5.73
N SER A 162 5.46 14.78 -6.39
CA SER A 162 4.33 15.46 -5.75
C SER A 162 3.14 14.54 -5.51
N SER A 163 2.41 14.78 -4.43
CA SER A 163 1.09 14.23 -4.14
C SER A 163 0.18 15.30 -3.56
N PHE A 164 -1.02 15.42 -4.13
CA PHE A 164 -2.07 16.36 -3.69
C PHE A 164 -3.16 15.58 -2.96
N ILE A 165 -3.39 15.90 -1.70
CA ILE A 165 -4.39 15.25 -0.86
C ILE A 165 -5.53 16.23 -0.66
N GLN A 166 -6.72 15.83 -1.04
CA GLN A 166 -7.95 16.60 -0.88
C GLN A 166 -8.90 15.88 0.04
N ILE A 167 -9.37 16.56 1.08
CA ILE A 167 -10.32 16.04 2.05
C ILE A 167 -11.65 16.73 1.85
N SER A 168 -12.69 15.93 1.67
CA SER A 168 -14.08 16.40 1.60
C SER A 168 -14.97 15.43 2.38
N TYR A 169 -16.19 15.85 2.71
CA TYR A 169 -17.14 15.00 3.41
C TYR A 169 -18.55 15.20 2.84
N TRP A 170 -19.32 14.11 2.89
CA TRP A 170 -20.71 14.03 2.42
C TRP A 170 -21.54 13.39 3.52
N ASP A 171 -22.86 13.44 3.41
CA ASP A 171 -23.82 12.97 4.42
C ASP A 171 -23.49 11.62 5.12
N LYS A 172 -22.72 10.75 4.49
CA LYS A 172 -22.46 9.39 5.00
C LYS A 172 -20.99 8.99 5.09
N CYS A 173 -20.09 9.74 4.49
CA CYS A 173 -18.69 9.38 4.43
C CYS A 173 -17.78 10.59 4.30
N ALA A 174 -16.60 10.46 4.88
CA ALA A 174 -15.44 11.30 4.55
C ALA A 174 -14.75 10.74 3.30
N VAL A 175 -14.36 11.62 2.40
CA VAL A 175 -13.72 11.28 1.13
C VAL A 175 -12.33 11.89 1.08
N VAL A 176 -11.32 11.06 0.92
CA VAL A 176 -9.93 11.48 0.74
C VAL A 176 -9.51 11.15 -0.68
N ARG A 177 -9.11 12.17 -1.44
CA ARG A 177 -8.52 12.03 -2.77
C ARG A 177 -7.03 12.24 -2.68
N CYS A 178 -6.24 11.28 -3.15
CA CYS A 178 -4.80 11.40 -3.28
C CYS A 178 -4.45 11.39 -4.77
N SER A 179 -3.98 12.51 -5.30
CA SER A 179 -3.74 12.71 -6.74
C SER A 179 -2.28 13.00 -7.03
N ASP A 180 -1.83 12.60 -8.22
CA ASP A 180 -0.55 12.98 -8.82
C ASP A 180 -0.73 13.35 -10.30
N ASP A 181 0.22 14.11 -10.83
CA ASP A 181 0.32 14.47 -12.25
C ASP A 181 1.37 13.61 -12.98
N GLY A 182 1.50 12.35 -12.58
CA GLY A 182 2.50 11.43 -13.09
C GLY A 182 2.12 10.75 -14.41
N MET A 183 2.82 9.67 -14.71
CA MET A 183 2.66 8.94 -15.98
C MET A 183 1.32 8.20 -16.14
N GLY A 184 0.51 8.10 -15.10
CA GLY A 184 -0.77 7.41 -15.12
C GLY A 184 -0.66 5.90 -15.38
N MET A 185 -1.78 5.24 -15.58
CA MET A 185 -1.89 3.78 -15.71
C MET A 185 -2.72 3.37 -16.93
N SER A 186 -2.41 2.19 -17.49
CA SER A 186 -3.25 1.54 -18.50
C SER A 186 -4.51 0.94 -17.86
N ASP A 187 -5.55 0.65 -18.67
CA ASP A 187 -6.75 -0.02 -18.17
C ASP A 187 -6.44 -1.41 -17.60
N THR A 188 -5.46 -2.11 -18.15
CA THR A 188 -5.00 -3.40 -17.64
C THR A 188 -4.35 -3.25 -16.27
N ASP A 189 -3.52 -2.22 -16.07
CA ASP A 189 -2.87 -1.95 -14.78
C ASP A 189 -3.91 -1.61 -13.72
N LYS A 190 -4.90 -0.76 -14.03
CA LYS A 190 -6.00 -0.41 -13.13
C LYS A 190 -6.77 -1.65 -12.64
N GLN A 191 -7.08 -2.61 -13.54
CA GLN A 191 -7.79 -3.84 -13.19
C GLN A 191 -7.00 -4.75 -12.26
N HIS A 192 -5.68 -4.65 -12.26
CA HIS A 192 -4.81 -5.53 -11.49
C HIS A 192 -4.11 -4.84 -10.31
N LEU A 193 -4.24 -3.52 -10.18
CA LEU A 193 -3.54 -2.68 -9.22
C LEU A 193 -3.62 -3.19 -7.77
N PHE A 194 -4.77 -3.70 -7.37
CA PHE A 194 -5.01 -4.22 -6.02
C PHE A 194 -4.70 -5.73 -5.87
N LYS A 195 -4.17 -6.38 -6.91
CA LYS A 195 -3.69 -7.76 -6.79
C LYS A 195 -2.34 -7.79 -6.09
N LEU A 196 -2.17 -8.72 -5.16
CA LEU A 196 -0.91 -8.93 -4.47
C LEU A 196 0.22 -9.24 -5.44
N PHE A 197 1.37 -8.61 -5.22
CA PHE A 197 2.60 -8.74 -6.04
C PHE A 197 2.44 -8.27 -7.49
N TYR A 198 1.33 -7.59 -7.81
CA TYR A 198 1.19 -7.01 -9.12
C TYR A 198 2.08 -5.77 -9.25
N ARG A 199 2.81 -5.71 -10.35
CA ARG A 199 3.61 -4.56 -10.80
C ARG A 199 3.28 -4.36 -12.27
N GLY A 200 2.82 -3.18 -12.63
CA GLY A 200 2.45 -2.84 -14.00
C GLY A 200 3.62 -2.81 -14.98
N GLU A 201 3.37 -2.42 -16.22
CA GLU A 201 4.39 -2.27 -17.27
C GLU A 201 5.57 -1.38 -16.85
N GLN A 202 5.41 -0.60 -15.80
CA GLN A 202 6.38 0.36 -15.26
C GLN A 202 7.33 -0.26 -14.20
N GLU A 203 7.42 -1.57 -14.13
CA GLU A 203 8.27 -2.31 -13.18
C GLU A 203 9.72 -1.79 -13.09
N LYS A 204 10.22 -1.21 -14.19
CA LYS A 204 11.59 -0.67 -14.30
C LYS A 204 11.74 0.75 -13.74
N VAL A 205 10.65 1.49 -13.53
CA VAL A 205 10.69 2.92 -13.18
C VAL A 205 10.77 3.13 -11.67
N ALA A 206 10.17 2.23 -10.90
CA ALA A 206 10.07 2.45 -9.47
C ALA A 206 10.21 1.15 -8.65
N GLU A 207 10.91 1.22 -7.53
CA GLU A 207 11.12 0.11 -6.61
C GLU A 207 9.87 -0.22 -5.78
N GLY A 208 9.54 -1.50 -5.62
CA GLY A 208 8.42 -1.94 -4.77
C GLY A 208 8.09 -3.41 -4.96
N HIS A 209 7.34 -3.98 -4.01
CA HIS A 209 7.01 -5.41 -3.97
C HIS A 209 5.57 -5.72 -4.40
N GLY A 210 4.80 -4.72 -4.87
CA GLY A 210 3.41 -4.93 -5.29
C GLY A 210 2.45 -5.32 -4.15
N ILE A 211 2.78 -4.97 -2.89
CA ILE A 211 1.95 -5.30 -1.70
C ILE A 211 1.16 -4.09 -1.24
N GLY A 212 1.72 -2.89 -1.35
CA GLY A 212 1.17 -1.68 -0.74
C GLY A 212 -0.28 -1.40 -1.15
N MET A 213 -0.61 -1.46 -2.43
CA MET A 213 -1.97 -1.19 -2.92
C MET A 213 -2.99 -2.24 -2.45
N ALA A 214 -2.61 -3.53 -2.50
CA ALA A 214 -3.45 -4.61 -1.99
C ALA A 214 -3.69 -4.47 -0.48
N LEU A 215 -2.65 -4.08 0.28
CA LEU A 215 -2.74 -3.82 1.71
C LEU A 215 -3.64 -2.62 2.01
N SER A 216 -3.47 -1.51 1.28
CA SER A 216 -4.32 -0.32 1.44
C SER A 216 -5.78 -0.63 1.20
N GLN A 217 -6.12 -1.33 0.10
CA GLN A 217 -7.49 -1.74 -0.17
C GLN A 217 -8.07 -2.58 0.97
N LYS A 218 -7.28 -3.52 1.49
CA LYS A 218 -7.71 -4.39 2.57
C LYS A 218 -7.95 -3.62 3.87
N ILE A 219 -7.04 -2.71 4.22
CA ILE A 219 -7.19 -1.84 5.40
C ILE A 219 -8.45 -0.99 5.27
N ILE A 220 -8.66 -0.34 4.13
CA ILE A 220 -9.84 0.50 3.91
C ILE A 220 -11.14 -0.31 4.05
N ARG A 221 -11.20 -1.51 3.47
CA ARG A 221 -12.35 -2.42 3.62
C ARG A 221 -12.57 -2.89 5.07
N LEU A 222 -11.51 -3.11 5.84
CA LEU A 222 -11.59 -3.40 7.26
C LEU A 222 -12.28 -2.27 8.03
N HIS A 223 -12.11 -1.03 7.59
CA HIS A 223 -12.75 0.18 8.12
C HIS A 223 -14.12 0.47 7.48
N ARG A 224 -14.71 -0.53 6.78
CA ARG A 224 -16.00 -0.43 6.07
C ARG A 224 -16.02 0.64 4.98
N GLY A 225 -14.85 1.08 4.55
CA GLY A 225 -14.66 2.01 3.45
C GLY A 225 -14.50 1.32 2.11
N ASP A 226 -14.40 2.12 1.06
CA ASP A 226 -14.05 1.66 -0.28
C ASP A 226 -12.92 2.51 -0.88
N ILE A 227 -12.23 1.96 -1.87
CA ILE A 227 -11.16 2.63 -2.59
C ILE A 227 -11.34 2.43 -4.08
N ALA A 228 -11.37 3.55 -4.80
CA ALA A 228 -11.40 3.59 -6.26
C ALA A 228 -10.13 4.23 -6.83
N VAL A 229 -9.84 3.98 -8.10
CA VAL A 229 -8.72 4.58 -8.83
C VAL A 229 -9.21 5.14 -10.15
N HIS A 230 -8.87 6.40 -10.41
CA HIS A 230 -9.01 7.07 -11.69
C HIS A 230 -7.63 7.40 -12.22
N SER A 231 -7.29 6.92 -13.41
CA SER A 231 -6.00 7.18 -14.02
C SER A 231 -6.09 7.09 -15.54
N GLU A 232 -5.37 7.98 -16.20
CA GLU A 232 -5.14 7.95 -17.66
C GLU A 232 -3.65 8.09 -17.91
N LYS A 233 -3.15 7.41 -18.95
CA LYS A 233 -1.72 7.52 -19.34
C LYS A 233 -1.36 8.99 -19.59
N GLU A 234 -0.24 9.43 -19.02
CA GLU A 234 0.32 10.79 -19.13
C GLU A 234 -0.53 11.91 -18.48
N LYS A 235 -1.55 11.54 -17.69
CA LYS A 235 -2.40 12.52 -16.98
C LYS A 235 -2.42 12.32 -15.48
N GLY A 236 -1.65 11.35 -14.97
CA GLY A 236 -1.56 11.07 -13.54
C GLY A 236 -2.59 10.07 -13.02
N THR A 237 -2.64 9.98 -11.70
CA THR A 237 -3.50 9.04 -10.98
C THR A 237 -4.18 9.75 -9.82
N THR A 238 -5.44 9.38 -9.57
CA THR A 238 -6.21 9.79 -8.39
C THR A 238 -6.77 8.55 -7.71
N PHE A 239 -6.36 8.34 -6.47
CA PHE A 239 -7.00 7.40 -5.56
C PHE A 239 -8.11 8.10 -4.79
N ILE A 240 -9.28 7.49 -4.72
CA ILE A 240 -10.44 8.01 -3.98
C ILE A 240 -10.76 7.00 -2.88
N VAL A 241 -10.63 7.42 -1.63
CA VAL A 241 -10.93 6.64 -0.44
C VAL A 241 -12.18 7.20 0.22
N GLU A 242 -13.19 6.36 0.40
CA GLU A 242 -14.43 6.68 1.11
C GLU A 242 -14.44 5.92 2.43
N LEU A 243 -14.58 6.63 3.54
CA LEU A 243 -14.68 6.05 4.88
C LEU A 243 -15.95 6.54 5.56
N PRO A 244 -16.79 5.64 6.14
CA PRO A 244 -17.95 6.06 6.90
C PRO A 244 -17.52 6.89 8.10
N HIS A 245 -18.06 8.10 8.23
CA HIS A 245 -17.88 8.91 9.43
C HIS A 245 -18.83 8.47 10.56
N ILE A 246 -18.67 9.03 11.75
CA ILE A 246 -19.40 8.67 12.97
C ILE A 246 -20.73 9.42 13.02
#